data_24921593219677867cad21bfa9842e33
#
_entry.id   24921593219677867cad21bfa9842e33
#
_cell.length_a   1.000
_cell.length_b   1.000
_cell.length_c   1.000
_cell.angle_alpha   90.00
_cell.angle_beta   90.00
_cell.angle_gamma   90.00
#
_symmetry.space_group_name_H-M   'P 1'
#
loop_
_entity.id
_entity.type
_entity.pdbx_description
1 polymer ?
#
loop_
_entity_poly.entity_id
_entity_poly.type
_entity_poly.pdbx_seq_one_letter_code
_entity_poly.pdbx_strand_id
1 'polypeptide(L)'
;MKRVLFNSGPVVHFAGLNQSLEDSIYDGCKAIIIEDNVIESIQDSQDVEDEYSLQSIKQSDTHLRVHDLKGSAVIPGLVDAHTHLLWAGDRSKEVAWKREGKSYAEIASMGGGIRHTVQATRTASDDHLTELGYQRLREALATGTTHLEAKSGYGLRTEDELRLLEIGSKLGSIKHVPSVDLTWMGAHDAPPGGSIEAYVDELLTQQLPAVVDQGLARSADVFCEPGWFSVEQSEELLRASRHAGLALRMHVDEFNDGGGGALAAELAVDTADHAYHTPLDVRKRMEEAGVVTGFLPGTPYSMGDAWPSMDRIEEESITYSLATDFNPNCRTLSLPFMCSLMVQRCGVHPLNALRAVTVNAARTTSHPSGLVHGRIVEGGVANLNVVDGPHWEAFALRPTGTPFSATILNGQFIAH
;
A
#
# COMPACT_ATOMS: atom_id res chain seq x y z
N MET A 1 -16.61 3.45 22.62
CA MET A 1 -16.67 2.08 23.21
C MET A 1 -15.27 1.63 23.52
N LYS A 2 -15.01 1.31 24.79
CA LYS A 2 -13.67 0.88 25.22
C LYS A 2 -13.43 -0.60 24.93
N ARG A 3 -12.25 -0.96 24.44
CA ARG A 3 -11.75 -2.33 24.28
C ARG A 3 -10.43 -2.50 24.99
N VAL A 4 -10.22 -3.65 25.57
CA VAL A 4 -8.96 -4.06 26.14
C VAL A 4 -8.49 -5.32 25.44
N LEU A 5 -7.37 -5.24 24.75
CA LEU A 5 -6.64 -6.39 24.24
C LEU A 5 -5.58 -6.69 25.30
N PHE A 6 -5.72 -7.78 26.04
CA PHE A 6 -4.80 -8.07 27.14
C PHE A 6 -4.10 -9.41 26.95
N ASN A 7 -3.08 -9.65 27.77
CA ASN A 7 -2.30 -10.87 27.75
C ASN A 7 -1.67 -11.13 26.36
N SER A 8 -1.10 -10.06 25.74
CA SER A 8 -0.37 -10.21 24.49
C SER A 8 0.98 -10.90 24.72
N GLY A 9 1.55 -11.46 23.67
CA GLY A 9 2.98 -11.71 23.54
C GLY A 9 3.73 -10.40 23.19
N PRO A 10 4.91 -10.49 22.53
CA PRO A 10 5.65 -9.32 22.09
C PRO A 10 4.79 -8.38 21.23
N VAL A 11 4.95 -7.06 21.43
CA VAL A 11 4.26 -6.03 20.64
C VAL A 11 5.29 -5.25 19.85
N VAL A 12 5.29 -5.38 18.53
CA VAL A 12 6.10 -4.53 17.66
C VAL A 12 5.36 -3.20 17.47
N HIS A 13 5.91 -2.10 17.95
CA HIS A 13 5.18 -0.84 18.07
C HIS A 13 5.65 0.27 17.12
N PHE A 14 6.94 0.34 16.78
CA PHE A 14 7.54 1.40 15.96
C PHE A 14 7.18 2.82 16.42
N ALA A 15 7.25 3.09 17.73
CA ALA A 15 6.85 4.38 18.29
C ALA A 15 7.64 5.56 17.72
N GLY A 16 8.95 5.39 17.48
CA GLY A 16 9.82 6.38 16.85
C GLY A 16 10.18 6.05 15.41
N LEU A 17 10.32 7.08 14.55
CA LEU A 17 10.73 6.89 13.15
C LEU A 17 12.16 6.34 13.02
N ASN A 18 13.06 6.81 13.90
CA ASN A 18 14.49 6.49 13.89
C ASN A 18 14.89 5.58 15.06
N GLN A 19 13.96 4.82 15.62
CA GLN A 19 14.24 3.86 16.69
C GLN A 19 15.09 2.70 16.15
N SER A 20 15.99 2.18 17.01
CA SER A 20 16.66 0.92 16.72
C SER A 20 15.63 -0.21 16.55
N LEU A 21 16.04 -1.29 15.87
CA LEU A 21 15.15 -2.43 15.71
C LEU A 21 14.77 -3.05 17.06
N GLU A 22 15.73 -3.14 17.99
CA GLU A 22 15.52 -3.71 19.32
C GLU A 22 14.55 -2.86 20.17
N ASP A 23 14.66 -1.52 20.09
CA ASP A 23 13.76 -0.60 20.80
C ASP A 23 12.35 -0.54 20.21
N SER A 24 12.10 -1.24 19.12
CA SER A 24 10.79 -1.24 18.43
C SER A 24 9.85 -2.33 18.93
N ILE A 25 10.25 -3.10 19.95
CA ILE A 25 9.48 -4.23 20.48
C ILE A 25 9.32 -4.07 21.98
N TYR A 26 8.09 -4.11 22.47
CA TYR A 26 7.80 -4.33 23.87
C TYR A 26 7.82 -5.84 24.14
N ASP A 27 8.79 -6.28 24.90
CA ASP A 27 8.84 -7.63 25.44
C ASP A 27 7.89 -7.76 26.62
N GLY A 28 7.38 -8.98 26.83
CA GLY A 28 6.50 -9.27 27.94
C GLY A 28 5.02 -9.12 27.60
N CYS A 29 4.20 -9.30 28.61
CA CYS A 29 2.76 -9.36 28.50
C CYS A 29 2.17 -7.95 28.59
N LYS A 30 1.69 -7.42 27.48
CA LYS A 30 1.09 -6.08 27.40
C LYS A 30 -0.43 -6.14 27.22
N ALA A 31 -1.09 -5.05 27.63
CA ALA A 31 -2.45 -4.74 27.32
C ALA A 31 -2.51 -3.46 26.47
N ILE A 32 -3.32 -3.48 25.43
CA ILE A 32 -3.58 -2.32 24.58
C ILE A 32 -5.02 -1.88 24.80
N ILE A 33 -5.21 -0.68 25.31
CA ILE A 33 -6.49 -0.09 25.61
C ILE A 33 -6.88 0.79 24.43
N ILE A 34 -8.09 0.56 23.92
CA ILE A 34 -8.62 1.26 22.74
C ILE A 34 -9.93 1.93 23.12
N GLU A 35 -10.05 3.21 22.84
CA GLU A 35 -11.32 3.93 22.92
C GLU A 35 -11.77 4.33 21.51
N ASP A 36 -12.94 3.82 21.11
CA ASP A 36 -13.50 3.93 19.77
C ASP A 36 -12.51 3.43 18.69
N ASN A 37 -11.83 4.33 17.99
CA ASN A 37 -10.85 4.01 16.95
C ASN A 37 -9.42 4.45 17.30
N VAL A 38 -9.16 4.86 18.54
CA VAL A 38 -7.88 5.40 18.99
C VAL A 38 -7.24 4.48 20.02
N ILE A 39 -5.93 4.29 19.95
CA ILE A 39 -5.15 3.64 21.01
C ILE A 39 -5.02 4.64 22.16
N GLU A 40 -5.68 4.33 23.28
CA GLU A 40 -5.67 5.17 24.47
C GLU A 40 -4.37 5.01 25.27
N SER A 41 -3.95 3.76 25.50
CA SER A 41 -2.70 3.45 26.20
C SER A 41 -2.19 2.05 25.93
N ILE A 42 -0.90 1.83 26.24
CA ILE A 42 -0.23 0.52 26.22
C ILE A 42 0.40 0.33 27.60
N GLN A 43 0.00 -0.69 28.32
CA GLN A 43 0.37 -0.91 29.71
C GLN A 43 0.80 -2.37 29.94
N ASP A 44 1.32 -2.69 31.12
CA ASP A 44 1.52 -4.08 31.51
C ASP A 44 0.16 -4.76 31.76
N SER A 45 -0.01 -5.99 31.29
CA SER A 45 -1.29 -6.70 31.42
C SER A 45 -1.72 -6.91 32.84
N GLN A 46 -0.76 -7.07 33.79
CA GLN A 46 -1.05 -7.25 35.19
C GLN A 46 -1.68 -5.99 35.81
N ASP A 47 -1.14 -4.81 35.47
CA ASP A 47 -1.67 -3.53 35.99
C ASP A 47 -3.12 -3.32 35.52
N VAL A 48 -3.40 -3.66 34.25
CA VAL A 48 -4.74 -3.56 33.67
C VAL A 48 -5.69 -4.59 34.29
N GLU A 49 -5.24 -5.82 34.56
CA GLU A 49 -6.04 -6.82 35.26
C GLU A 49 -6.42 -6.35 36.68
N ASP A 50 -5.46 -5.76 37.39
CA ASP A 50 -5.69 -5.24 38.76
C ASP A 50 -6.66 -4.05 38.74
N GLU A 51 -6.59 -3.17 37.76
CA GLU A 51 -7.46 -2.00 37.61
C GLU A 51 -8.89 -2.39 37.23
N TYR A 52 -9.05 -3.24 36.21
CA TYR A 52 -10.36 -3.53 35.61
C TYR A 52 -10.98 -4.84 36.07
N SER A 53 -10.26 -5.69 36.81
CA SER A 53 -10.72 -7.04 37.20
C SER A 53 -11.24 -7.83 36.00
N LEU A 54 -10.46 -7.86 34.91
CA LEU A 54 -10.86 -8.34 33.56
C LEU A 54 -11.44 -9.76 33.57
N GLN A 55 -10.91 -10.64 34.44
CA GLN A 55 -11.40 -12.02 34.56
C GLN A 55 -12.81 -12.10 35.15
N SER A 56 -13.29 -11.07 35.84
CA SER A 56 -14.62 -10.99 36.42
C SER A 56 -15.64 -10.29 35.51
N ILE A 57 -15.19 -9.64 34.40
CA ILE A 57 -16.05 -8.95 33.46
C ILE A 57 -16.90 -9.96 32.70
N LYS A 58 -18.24 -9.83 32.84
CA LYS A 58 -19.16 -10.61 32.04
C LYS A 58 -19.26 -10.03 30.64
N GLN A 59 -19.33 -10.87 29.61
CA GLN A 59 -19.54 -10.46 28.21
C GLN A 59 -20.78 -9.58 27.97
N SER A 60 -21.62 -9.42 28.98
CA SER A 60 -22.83 -8.58 28.97
C SER A 60 -22.56 -7.10 29.24
N ASP A 61 -21.35 -6.69 29.59
CA ASP A 61 -21.01 -5.27 29.72
C ASP A 61 -21.08 -4.59 28.36
N THR A 62 -21.95 -3.60 28.23
CA THR A 62 -22.18 -2.89 26.96
C THR A 62 -21.12 -1.82 26.67
N HIS A 63 -20.30 -1.45 27.67
CA HIS A 63 -19.35 -0.35 27.59
C HIS A 63 -17.88 -0.78 27.44
N LEU A 64 -17.58 -2.04 27.80
CA LEU A 64 -16.23 -2.60 27.76
C LEU A 64 -16.22 -3.95 27.05
N ARG A 65 -15.32 -4.12 26.08
CA ARG A 65 -15.04 -5.40 25.42
C ARG A 65 -13.62 -5.83 25.76
N VAL A 66 -13.48 -7.06 26.23
CA VAL A 66 -12.19 -7.64 26.61
C VAL A 66 -11.86 -8.80 25.70
N HIS A 67 -10.64 -8.79 25.17
CA HIS A 67 -10.09 -9.84 24.31
C HIS A 67 -8.79 -10.36 24.90
N ASP A 68 -8.79 -11.61 25.35
CA ASP A 68 -7.57 -12.31 25.79
C ASP A 68 -6.79 -12.80 24.56
N LEU A 69 -5.60 -12.26 24.36
CA LEU A 69 -4.73 -12.61 23.23
C LEU A 69 -3.91 -13.87 23.47
N LYS A 70 -3.94 -14.44 24.69
CA LYS A 70 -3.32 -15.74 25.05
C LYS A 70 -1.84 -15.84 24.67
N GLY A 71 -1.09 -14.75 24.81
CA GLY A 71 0.33 -14.68 24.49
C GLY A 71 0.62 -14.51 22.99
N SER A 72 -0.37 -14.24 22.14
CA SER A 72 -0.15 -13.95 20.73
C SER A 72 0.58 -12.62 20.55
N ALA A 73 1.55 -12.58 19.62
CA ALA A 73 2.24 -11.36 19.27
C ALA A 73 1.31 -10.37 18.55
N VAL A 74 1.61 -9.08 18.68
CA VAL A 74 0.85 -8.01 18.03
C VAL A 74 1.78 -7.15 17.19
N ILE A 75 1.36 -6.84 15.97
CA ILE A 75 2.05 -5.94 15.05
C ILE A 75 1.11 -4.84 14.57
N PRO A 76 1.61 -3.71 14.05
CA PRO A 76 0.75 -2.70 13.43
C PRO A 76 -0.08 -3.28 12.30
N GLY A 77 -1.23 -2.69 12.04
CA GLY A 77 -1.99 -2.95 10.82
C GLY A 77 -1.13 -2.62 9.60
N LEU A 78 -1.13 -3.51 8.61
CA LEU A 78 -0.32 -3.34 7.41
C LEU A 78 -0.89 -2.23 6.52
N VAL A 79 0.01 -1.54 5.82
CA VAL A 79 -0.29 -0.44 4.90
C VAL A 79 0.23 -0.80 3.52
N ASP A 80 -0.66 -0.90 2.55
CA ASP A 80 -0.30 -1.15 1.15
C ASP A 80 -0.25 0.17 0.39
N ALA A 81 0.97 0.69 0.22
CA ALA A 81 1.18 2.03 -0.29
C ALA A 81 1.11 2.15 -1.82
N HIS A 82 0.82 1.05 -2.55
CA HIS A 82 0.76 1.06 -3.99
C HIS A 82 -0.15 -0.05 -4.51
N THR A 83 -1.34 0.31 -4.98
CA THR A 83 -2.26 -0.63 -5.63
C THR A 83 -2.99 0.02 -6.80
N HIS A 84 -3.33 -0.80 -7.81
CA HIS A 84 -4.29 -0.48 -8.84
C HIS A 84 -5.61 -1.21 -8.51
N LEU A 85 -6.33 -0.72 -7.51
CA LEU A 85 -7.47 -1.44 -6.93
C LEU A 85 -8.61 -1.66 -7.92
N LEU A 86 -8.89 -0.67 -8.81
CA LEU A 86 -10.10 -0.63 -9.62
C LEU A 86 -9.82 -0.86 -11.10
N TRP A 87 -10.17 -2.02 -11.58
CA TRP A 87 -10.14 -2.42 -12.99
C TRP A 87 -11.05 -3.64 -13.23
N ALA A 88 -11.45 -3.86 -14.49
CA ALA A 88 -12.17 -5.04 -14.95
C ALA A 88 -11.40 -5.76 -16.07
N GLY A 89 -11.87 -6.94 -16.42
CA GLY A 89 -11.24 -7.81 -17.41
C GLY A 89 -10.36 -8.88 -16.78
N ASP A 90 -9.91 -9.81 -17.61
CA ASP A 90 -9.06 -10.92 -17.20
C ASP A 90 -7.89 -11.09 -18.20
N ARG A 91 -6.67 -11.01 -17.68
CA ARG A 91 -5.42 -11.17 -18.42
C ARG A 91 -4.73 -12.50 -18.16
N SER A 92 -5.40 -13.47 -17.54
CA SER A 92 -4.82 -14.77 -17.14
C SER A 92 -4.22 -15.54 -18.32
N LYS A 93 -4.75 -15.38 -19.53
CA LYS A 93 -4.20 -16.00 -20.75
C LYS A 93 -2.77 -15.53 -21.08
N GLU A 94 -2.41 -14.34 -20.67
CA GLU A 94 -1.07 -13.79 -20.92
C GLU A 94 0.04 -14.58 -20.20
N VAL A 95 -0.29 -15.30 -19.13
CA VAL A 95 0.69 -16.15 -18.42
C VAL A 95 1.26 -17.21 -19.36
N ALA A 96 0.40 -17.88 -20.14
CA ALA A 96 0.85 -18.86 -21.12
C ALA A 96 1.65 -18.20 -22.27
N TRP A 97 1.15 -17.11 -22.81
CA TRP A 97 1.79 -16.39 -23.92
C TRP A 97 3.18 -15.87 -23.55
N LYS A 98 3.35 -15.33 -22.34
CA LYS A 98 4.67 -14.92 -21.82
C LYS A 98 5.63 -16.12 -21.72
N ARG A 99 5.16 -17.28 -21.28
CA ARG A 99 5.99 -18.51 -21.20
C ARG A 99 6.32 -19.09 -22.57
N GLU A 100 5.49 -18.83 -23.58
CA GLU A 100 5.76 -19.13 -25.00
C GLU A 100 6.75 -18.14 -25.64
N GLY A 101 7.22 -17.13 -24.90
CA GLY A 101 8.16 -16.12 -25.39
C GLY A 101 7.53 -15.02 -26.23
N LYS A 102 6.20 -14.82 -26.13
CA LYS A 102 5.52 -13.71 -26.80
C LYS A 102 5.96 -12.39 -26.23
N SER A 103 6.34 -11.48 -27.10
CA SER A 103 6.64 -10.09 -26.75
C SER A 103 5.40 -9.34 -26.30
N TYR A 104 5.58 -8.23 -25.60
CA TYR A 104 4.48 -7.36 -25.17
C TYR A 104 3.62 -6.89 -26.37
N ALA A 105 4.27 -6.53 -27.50
CA ALA A 105 3.57 -6.11 -28.71
C ALA A 105 2.72 -7.23 -29.33
N GLU A 106 3.23 -8.49 -29.35
CA GLU A 106 2.46 -9.65 -29.79
C GLU A 106 1.27 -9.91 -28.87
N ILE A 107 1.46 -9.86 -27.53
CA ILE A 107 0.37 -10.00 -26.57
C ILE A 107 -0.70 -8.93 -26.78
N ALA A 108 -0.30 -7.67 -26.97
CA ALA A 108 -1.23 -6.59 -27.27
C ALA A 108 -2.01 -6.83 -28.58
N SER A 109 -1.33 -7.33 -29.63
CA SER A 109 -1.98 -7.66 -30.92
C SER A 109 -2.97 -8.82 -30.81
N MET A 110 -2.78 -9.72 -29.85
CA MET A 110 -3.66 -10.85 -29.53
C MET A 110 -4.85 -10.46 -28.63
N GLY A 111 -5.01 -9.16 -28.35
CA GLY A 111 -6.09 -8.64 -27.52
C GLY A 111 -5.81 -8.65 -26.01
N GLY A 112 -4.54 -8.75 -25.59
CA GLY A 112 -4.06 -8.60 -24.23
C GLY A 112 -3.52 -7.18 -23.95
N GLY A 113 -2.73 -7.07 -22.90
CA GLY A 113 -2.07 -5.83 -22.47
C GLY A 113 -3.01 -4.85 -21.80
N ILE A 114 -2.49 -3.65 -21.51
CA ILE A 114 -3.25 -2.59 -20.82
C ILE A 114 -4.52 -2.20 -21.58
N ARG A 115 -4.50 -2.24 -22.91
CA ARG A 115 -5.67 -1.91 -23.76
C ARG A 115 -6.87 -2.79 -23.46
N HIS A 116 -6.65 -4.09 -23.20
CA HIS A 116 -7.73 -5.00 -22.79
C HIS A 116 -8.35 -4.55 -21.46
N THR A 117 -7.52 -4.24 -20.48
CA THR A 117 -7.99 -3.77 -19.17
C THR A 117 -8.75 -2.45 -19.28
N VAL A 118 -8.22 -1.47 -20.01
CA VAL A 118 -8.88 -0.17 -20.23
C VAL A 118 -10.24 -0.35 -20.87
N GLN A 119 -10.33 -1.14 -21.95
CA GLN A 119 -11.61 -1.39 -22.63
C GLN A 119 -12.62 -2.09 -21.70
N ALA A 120 -12.19 -3.11 -20.96
CA ALA A 120 -13.05 -3.82 -20.02
C ALA A 120 -13.51 -2.91 -18.87
N THR A 121 -12.64 -2.06 -18.35
CA THR A 121 -12.95 -1.12 -17.26
C THR A 121 -13.93 -0.05 -17.70
N ARG A 122 -13.73 0.54 -18.87
CA ARG A 122 -14.65 1.54 -19.46
C ARG A 122 -16.05 0.97 -19.71
N THR A 123 -16.17 -0.30 -20.08
CA THR A 123 -17.46 -0.95 -20.39
C THR A 123 -18.13 -1.60 -19.18
N ALA A 124 -17.41 -1.81 -18.09
CA ALA A 124 -17.98 -2.34 -16.85
C ALA A 124 -18.95 -1.33 -16.22
N SER A 125 -20.02 -1.82 -15.59
CA SER A 125 -20.91 -0.95 -14.81
C SER A 125 -20.25 -0.51 -13.50
N ASP A 126 -20.74 0.58 -12.91
CA ASP A 126 -20.28 1.05 -11.58
C ASP A 126 -20.50 0.01 -10.51
N ASP A 127 -21.65 -0.67 -10.53
CA ASP A 127 -21.96 -1.74 -9.60
C ASP A 127 -20.94 -2.88 -9.70
N HIS A 128 -20.56 -3.26 -10.91
CA HIS A 128 -19.58 -4.32 -11.12
C HIS A 128 -18.17 -3.91 -10.64
N LEU A 129 -17.73 -2.70 -10.94
CA LEU A 129 -16.44 -2.18 -10.45
C LEU A 129 -16.44 -2.02 -8.91
N THR A 130 -17.56 -1.58 -8.33
CA THR A 130 -17.72 -1.47 -6.88
C THR A 130 -17.64 -2.84 -6.21
N GLU A 131 -18.31 -3.85 -6.75
CA GLU A 131 -18.26 -5.23 -6.22
C GLU A 131 -16.84 -5.80 -6.31
N LEU A 132 -16.15 -5.62 -7.44
CA LEU A 132 -14.74 -6.04 -7.60
C LEU A 132 -13.83 -5.36 -6.57
N GLY A 133 -13.97 -4.05 -6.40
CA GLY A 133 -13.19 -3.27 -5.44
C GLY A 133 -13.48 -3.72 -4.00
N TYR A 134 -14.74 -3.96 -3.65
CA TYR A 134 -15.12 -4.45 -2.33
C TYR A 134 -14.53 -5.83 -2.02
N GLN A 135 -14.60 -6.77 -2.96
CA GLN A 135 -14.01 -8.09 -2.80
C GLN A 135 -12.49 -8.01 -2.59
N ARG A 136 -11.79 -7.14 -3.34
CA ARG A 136 -10.35 -6.91 -3.21
C ARG A 136 -9.97 -6.29 -1.87
N LEU A 137 -10.76 -5.33 -1.38
CA LEU A 137 -10.56 -4.76 -0.05
C LEU A 137 -10.73 -5.83 1.05
N ARG A 138 -11.69 -6.74 0.91
CA ARG A 138 -11.85 -7.86 1.84
C ARG A 138 -10.69 -8.85 1.77
N GLU A 139 -10.17 -9.12 0.58
CA GLU A 139 -8.97 -9.95 0.39
C GLU A 139 -7.75 -9.32 1.05
N ALA A 140 -7.54 -8.02 0.87
CA ALA A 140 -6.48 -7.27 1.53
C ALA A 140 -6.60 -7.34 3.07
N LEU A 141 -7.81 -7.11 3.61
CA LEU A 141 -8.05 -7.20 5.05
C LEU A 141 -7.78 -8.60 5.61
N ALA A 142 -8.16 -9.65 4.87
CA ALA A 142 -7.94 -11.04 5.29
C ALA A 142 -6.45 -11.38 5.43
N THR A 143 -5.56 -10.60 4.83
CA THR A 143 -4.10 -10.71 4.95
C THR A 143 -3.47 -9.60 5.82
N GLY A 144 -4.29 -8.88 6.61
CA GLY A 144 -3.86 -7.92 7.63
C GLY A 144 -3.66 -6.49 7.14
N THR A 145 -4.00 -6.17 5.89
CA THR A 145 -3.97 -4.79 5.39
C THR A 145 -5.13 -3.99 5.98
N THR A 146 -4.83 -2.86 6.60
CA THR A 146 -5.82 -2.00 7.27
C THR A 146 -6.01 -0.65 6.56
N HIS A 147 -5.05 -0.29 5.70
CA HIS A 147 -5.06 0.92 4.90
C HIS A 147 -4.35 0.64 3.58
N LEU A 148 -4.85 1.19 2.47
CA LEU A 148 -4.19 1.09 1.19
C LEU A 148 -4.34 2.36 0.35
N GLU A 149 -3.37 2.57 -0.53
CA GLU A 149 -3.43 3.54 -1.60
C GLU A 149 -4.06 2.88 -2.84
N ALA A 150 -4.96 3.59 -3.51
CA ALA A 150 -5.65 3.12 -4.70
C ALA A 150 -5.53 4.13 -5.83
N LYS A 151 -4.87 3.71 -6.91
CA LYS A 151 -4.71 4.49 -8.13
C LYS A 151 -5.90 4.30 -9.07
N SER A 152 -6.26 5.35 -9.79
CA SER A 152 -7.04 5.26 -11.02
C SER A 152 -6.19 4.64 -12.16
N GLY A 153 -6.18 5.16 -13.39
CA GLY A 153 -5.18 4.80 -14.40
C GLY A 153 -5.60 3.72 -15.39
N TYR A 154 -6.81 3.19 -15.28
CA TYR A 154 -7.41 2.32 -16.30
C TYR A 154 -8.60 2.95 -17.02
N GLY A 155 -8.85 4.24 -16.79
CA GLY A 155 -9.79 5.05 -17.56
C GLY A 155 -9.15 5.62 -18.82
N LEU A 156 -7.99 6.26 -18.69
CA LEU A 156 -7.21 6.96 -19.73
C LEU A 156 -8.07 7.95 -20.53
N ARG A 157 -9.04 8.59 -19.88
CA ARG A 157 -9.83 9.72 -20.33
C ARG A 157 -10.56 10.35 -19.14
N THR A 158 -10.88 11.64 -19.23
CA THR A 158 -11.35 12.43 -18.09
C THR A 158 -12.52 11.76 -17.35
N GLU A 159 -13.57 11.39 -18.04
CA GLU A 159 -14.78 10.85 -17.41
C GLU A 159 -14.57 9.52 -16.69
N ASP A 160 -13.71 8.64 -17.21
CA ASP A 160 -13.47 7.33 -16.59
C ASP A 160 -12.47 7.44 -15.41
N GLU A 161 -11.48 8.32 -15.48
CA GLU A 161 -10.57 8.57 -14.35
C GLU A 161 -11.33 9.14 -13.15
N LEU A 162 -12.20 10.15 -13.38
CA LEU A 162 -13.08 10.69 -12.34
C LEU A 162 -14.03 9.63 -11.76
N ARG A 163 -14.57 8.79 -12.60
CA ARG A 163 -15.46 7.68 -12.23
C ARG A 163 -14.73 6.67 -11.33
N LEU A 164 -13.50 6.30 -11.65
CA LEU A 164 -12.70 5.37 -10.82
C LEU A 164 -12.40 5.98 -9.46
N LEU A 165 -12.05 7.26 -9.39
CA LEU A 165 -11.84 7.98 -8.13
C LEU A 165 -13.13 8.04 -7.30
N GLU A 166 -14.29 8.27 -7.92
CA GLU A 166 -15.59 8.28 -7.23
C GLU A 166 -15.94 6.91 -6.64
N ILE A 167 -15.74 5.82 -7.40
CA ILE A 167 -15.97 4.46 -6.91
C ILE A 167 -15.01 4.15 -5.77
N GLY A 168 -13.73 4.51 -5.89
CA GLY A 168 -12.73 4.34 -4.84
C GLY A 168 -13.10 5.08 -3.55
N SER A 169 -13.61 6.30 -3.64
CA SER A 169 -14.10 7.08 -2.51
C SER A 169 -15.29 6.42 -1.81
N LYS A 170 -16.26 5.91 -2.58
CA LYS A 170 -17.41 5.16 -2.04
C LYS A 170 -16.94 3.91 -1.29
N LEU A 171 -15.99 3.17 -1.86
CA LEU A 171 -15.40 1.98 -1.23
C LEU A 171 -14.69 2.29 0.08
N GLY A 172 -13.89 3.35 0.12
CA GLY A 172 -13.20 3.81 1.34
C GLY A 172 -14.13 4.23 2.47
N SER A 173 -15.42 4.49 2.17
CA SER A 173 -16.45 4.82 3.15
C SER A 173 -17.18 3.59 3.73
N ILE A 174 -16.94 2.39 3.20
CA ILE A 174 -17.56 1.15 3.67
C ILE A 174 -16.91 0.74 5.00
N LYS A 175 -17.74 0.35 5.97
CA LYS A 175 -17.25 -0.17 7.25
C LYS A 175 -16.68 -1.58 7.09
N HIS A 176 -15.72 -1.92 7.94
CA HIS A 176 -15.10 -3.26 8.00
C HIS A 176 -14.31 -3.67 6.75
N VAL A 177 -13.82 -2.69 6.01
CA VAL A 177 -12.80 -2.85 4.96
C VAL A 177 -11.66 -1.86 5.22
N PRO A 178 -10.45 -2.07 4.66
CA PRO A 178 -9.36 -1.12 4.76
C PRO A 178 -9.77 0.28 4.30
N SER A 179 -9.26 1.31 4.96
CA SER A 179 -9.41 2.68 4.47
C SER A 179 -8.57 2.88 3.20
N VAL A 180 -9.01 3.82 2.36
CA VAL A 180 -8.43 4.04 1.03
C VAL A 180 -7.90 5.47 0.92
N ASP A 181 -6.66 5.63 0.44
CA ASP A 181 -6.05 6.87 -0.01
C ASP A 181 -6.05 6.89 -1.55
N LEU A 182 -6.62 7.92 -2.18
CA LEU A 182 -6.85 7.93 -3.62
C LEU A 182 -5.77 8.71 -4.36
N THR A 183 -5.27 8.11 -5.44
CA THR A 183 -4.29 8.69 -6.35
C THR A 183 -4.86 8.77 -7.76
N TRP A 184 -4.82 9.96 -8.36
CA TRP A 184 -5.07 10.10 -9.80
C TRP A 184 -3.83 9.67 -10.59
N MET A 185 -4.01 8.74 -11.51
CA MET A 185 -2.96 8.24 -12.39
C MET A 185 -3.40 8.28 -13.86
N GLY A 186 -3.92 9.42 -14.34
CA GLY A 186 -4.23 9.59 -15.76
C GLY A 186 -3.03 9.33 -16.67
N ALA A 187 -1.82 9.64 -16.18
CA ALA A 187 -0.56 9.41 -16.88
C ALA A 187 0.01 7.98 -16.66
N HIS A 188 -0.83 6.95 -16.81
CA HIS A 188 -0.45 5.54 -16.72
C HIS A 188 -0.01 4.98 -18.08
N ASP A 189 -0.73 5.32 -19.15
CA ASP A 189 -0.41 4.99 -20.55
C ASP A 189 -1.13 6.01 -21.45
N ALA A 190 -0.83 6.01 -22.75
CA ALA A 190 -1.61 6.76 -23.72
C ALA A 190 -2.90 6.00 -24.07
N PRO A 191 -4.01 6.72 -24.32
CA PRO A 191 -5.24 6.07 -24.76
C PRO A 191 -5.03 5.36 -26.10
N PRO A 192 -5.72 4.24 -26.35
CA PRO A 192 -5.56 3.47 -27.57
C PRO A 192 -5.73 4.32 -28.84
N GLY A 193 -4.69 4.40 -29.66
CA GLY A 193 -4.68 5.15 -30.93
C GLY A 193 -4.38 6.65 -30.80
N GLY A 194 -4.14 7.17 -29.60
CA GLY A 194 -3.68 8.53 -29.34
C GLY A 194 -2.16 8.67 -29.40
N SER A 195 -1.65 9.90 -29.53
CA SER A 195 -0.25 10.21 -29.25
C SER A 195 -0.05 10.64 -27.80
N ILE A 196 1.11 10.37 -27.24
CA ILE A 196 1.44 10.77 -25.86
C ILE A 196 1.41 12.29 -25.75
N GLU A 197 1.93 13.05 -26.72
CA GLU A 197 1.95 14.51 -26.69
C GLU A 197 0.54 15.11 -26.62
N ALA A 198 -0.39 14.64 -27.45
CA ALA A 198 -1.78 15.11 -27.43
C ALA A 198 -2.47 14.71 -26.12
N TYR A 199 -2.09 13.57 -25.55
CA TYR A 199 -2.66 13.12 -24.30
C TYR A 199 -2.11 13.90 -23.09
N VAL A 200 -0.84 14.29 -23.09
CA VAL A 200 -0.28 15.19 -22.07
C VAL A 200 -1.03 16.53 -22.06
N ASP A 201 -1.35 17.09 -23.23
CA ASP A 201 -2.18 18.31 -23.32
C ASP A 201 -3.58 18.08 -22.73
N GLU A 202 -4.24 16.94 -23.01
CA GLU A 202 -5.52 16.56 -22.37
C GLU A 202 -5.38 16.42 -20.84
N LEU A 203 -4.33 15.75 -20.37
CA LEU A 203 -4.07 15.58 -18.93
C LEU A 203 -3.96 16.92 -18.21
N LEU A 204 -3.22 17.87 -18.81
CA LEU A 204 -2.99 19.20 -18.21
C LEU A 204 -4.21 20.13 -18.31
N THR A 205 -4.91 20.10 -19.45
CA THR A 205 -5.95 21.11 -19.74
C THR A 205 -7.36 20.65 -19.39
N GLN A 206 -7.60 19.34 -19.25
CA GLN A 206 -8.92 18.77 -19.00
C GLN A 206 -8.95 17.89 -17.76
N GLN A 207 -8.11 16.84 -17.69
CA GLN A 207 -8.19 15.87 -16.58
C GLN A 207 -7.76 16.47 -15.25
N LEU A 208 -6.59 17.09 -15.17
CA LEU A 208 -6.09 17.66 -13.91
C LEU A 208 -7.07 18.70 -13.33
N PRO A 209 -7.58 19.69 -14.08
CA PRO A 209 -8.60 20.59 -13.54
C PRO A 209 -9.85 19.86 -13.04
N ALA A 210 -10.34 18.86 -13.76
CA ALA A 210 -11.52 18.10 -13.37
C ALA A 210 -11.30 17.25 -12.11
N VAL A 211 -10.12 16.66 -11.95
CA VAL A 211 -9.71 15.91 -10.74
C VAL A 211 -9.63 16.84 -9.53
N VAL A 212 -9.07 18.03 -9.72
CA VAL A 212 -8.98 19.05 -8.66
C VAL A 212 -10.38 19.53 -8.25
N ASP A 213 -11.25 19.81 -9.21
CA ASP A 213 -12.65 20.21 -8.96
C ASP A 213 -13.44 19.10 -8.26
N GLN A 214 -13.17 17.82 -8.57
CA GLN A 214 -13.78 16.67 -7.90
C GLN A 214 -13.30 16.55 -6.44
N GLY A 215 -12.03 16.88 -6.15
CA GLY A 215 -11.47 16.93 -4.78
C GLY A 215 -11.38 15.59 -4.06
N LEU A 216 -11.30 14.46 -4.77
CA LEU A 216 -11.22 13.12 -4.19
C LEU A 216 -9.79 12.57 -4.14
N ALA A 217 -8.97 12.86 -5.14
CA ALA A 217 -7.59 12.42 -5.19
C ALA A 217 -6.71 13.27 -4.27
N ARG A 218 -5.91 12.62 -3.41
CA ARG A 218 -4.86 13.26 -2.61
C ARG A 218 -3.59 13.48 -3.42
N SER A 219 -3.27 12.53 -4.29
CA SER A 219 -2.00 12.47 -5.02
C SER A 219 -2.22 12.36 -6.52
N ALA A 220 -1.19 12.77 -7.27
CA ALA A 220 -1.02 12.45 -8.69
C ALA A 220 0.17 11.51 -8.87
N ASP A 221 0.08 10.58 -9.82
CA ASP A 221 1.11 9.62 -10.18
C ASP A 221 1.34 9.60 -11.70
N VAL A 222 2.60 9.41 -12.10
CA VAL A 222 3.01 9.36 -13.51
C VAL A 222 3.91 8.14 -13.74
N PHE A 223 3.68 7.41 -14.84
CA PHE A 223 4.57 6.35 -15.28
C PHE A 223 5.72 6.92 -16.13
N CYS A 224 6.79 7.31 -15.46
CA CYS A 224 7.99 7.87 -16.05
C CYS A 224 8.97 6.77 -16.47
N GLU A 225 8.81 6.26 -17.68
CA GLU A 225 9.61 5.15 -18.22
C GLU A 225 9.84 5.34 -19.73
N PRO A 226 11.01 5.00 -20.29
CA PRO A 226 11.23 5.03 -21.73
C PRO A 226 10.19 4.23 -22.51
N GLY A 227 9.48 4.92 -23.40
CA GLY A 227 8.37 4.34 -24.18
C GLY A 227 6.97 4.66 -23.63
N TRP A 228 6.89 5.24 -22.44
CA TRP A 228 5.69 5.85 -21.84
C TRP A 228 5.89 7.37 -21.72
N PHE A 229 5.76 7.95 -20.54
CA PHE A 229 5.99 9.41 -20.38
C PHE A 229 7.48 9.69 -20.17
N SER A 230 8.00 10.65 -20.95
CA SER A 230 9.40 11.10 -20.81
C SER A 230 9.60 11.84 -19.47
N VAL A 231 10.87 12.05 -19.10
CA VAL A 231 11.24 12.83 -17.90
C VAL A 231 10.65 14.24 -17.98
N GLU A 232 10.71 14.90 -19.15
CA GLU A 232 10.21 16.26 -19.36
C GLU A 232 8.68 16.30 -19.25
N GLN A 233 7.97 15.35 -19.85
CA GLN A 233 6.51 15.23 -19.77
C GLN A 233 6.06 14.94 -18.33
N SER A 234 6.77 14.06 -17.64
CA SER A 234 6.52 13.73 -16.24
C SER A 234 6.76 14.93 -15.33
N GLU A 235 7.83 15.69 -15.56
CA GLU A 235 8.12 16.92 -14.82
C GLU A 235 7.00 17.96 -15.00
N GLU A 236 6.56 18.19 -16.22
CA GLU A 236 5.48 19.15 -16.52
C GLU A 236 4.18 18.77 -15.80
N LEU A 237 3.76 17.51 -15.91
CA LEU A 237 2.54 16.98 -15.28
C LEU A 237 2.62 17.07 -13.74
N LEU A 238 3.75 16.68 -13.16
CA LEU A 238 3.91 16.66 -11.70
C LEU A 238 4.05 18.08 -11.12
N ARG A 239 4.73 18.99 -11.80
CA ARG A 239 4.77 20.40 -11.37
C ARG A 239 3.38 21.05 -11.43
N ALA A 240 2.61 20.77 -12.48
CA ALA A 240 1.22 21.22 -12.60
C ALA A 240 0.35 20.63 -11.47
N SER A 241 0.48 19.33 -11.20
CA SER A 241 -0.25 18.63 -10.13
C SER A 241 0.06 19.22 -8.75
N ARG A 242 1.35 19.48 -8.47
CA ARG A 242 1.77 20.15 -7.22
C ARG A 242 1.20 21.55 -7.10
N HIS A 243 1.22 22.32 -8.17
CA HIS A 243 0.65 23.67 -8.19
C HIS A 243 -0.86 23.65 -7.91
N ALA A 244 -1.52 22.59 -8.35
CA ALA A 244 -2.94 22.33 -8.08
C ALA A 244 -3.23 21.75 -6.67
N GLY A 245 -2.19 21.52 -5.85
CA GLY A 245 -2.33 21.07 -4.46
C GLY A 245 -2.29 19.56 -4.24
N LEU A 246 -1.96 18.76 -5.27
CA LEU A 246 -1.82 17.32 -5.13
C LEU A 246 -0.42 16.95 -4.64
N ALA A 247 -0.33 15.94 -3.79
CA ALA A 247 0.92 15.26 -3.46
C ALA A 247 1.41 14.45 -4.67
N LEU A 248 2.70 14.14 -4.70
CA LEU A 248 3.31 13.55 -5.89
C LEU A 248 3.83 12.15 -5.65
N ARG A 249 3.59 11.28 -6.60
CA ARG A 249 4.09 9.90 -6.68
C ARG A 249 4.62 9.65 -8.09
N MET A 250 5.50 8.67 -8.24
CA MET A 250 6.03 8.29 -9.55
C MET A 250 6.27 6.79 -9.63
N HIS A 251 5.91 6.17 -10.77
CA HIS A 251 6.52 4.92 -11.21
C HIS A 251 7.78 5.27 -11.98
N VAL A 252 8.94 4.73 -11.60
CA VAL A 252 10.23 5.11 -12.18
C VAL A 252 11.14 3.91 -12.34
N ASP A 253 11.93 3.93 -13.42
CA ASP A 253 13.06 3.03 -13.63
C ASP A 253 12.70 1.56 -13.37
N GLU A 254 11.50 1.15 -13.81
CA GLU A 254 11.00 -0.23 -13.66
C GLU A 254 11.77 -1.19 -14.56
N PHE A 255 11.96 -0.80 -15.82
CA PHE A 255 12.60 -1.63 -16.84
C PHE A 255 14.00 -1.14 -17.19
N ASN A 256 14.27 0.16 -17.07
CA ASN A 256 15.55 0.77 -17.40
C ASN A 256 15.83 1.98 -16.48
N ASP A 257 17.11 2.36 -16.36
CA ASP A 257 17.46 3.67 -15.82
C ASP A 257 17.06 4.74 -16.84
N GLY A 258 15.86 5.26 -16.70
CA GLY A 258 15.26 6.28 -17.55
C GLY A 258 15.47 7.71 -17.04
N GLY A 259 16.10 7.88 -15.87
CA GLY A 259 16.25 9.18 -15.20
C GLY A 259 15.06 9.58 -14.33
N GLY A 260 14.04 8.70 -14.20
CA GLY A 260 12.85 8.94 -13.39
C GLY A 260 13.19 9.13 -11.91
N GLY A 261 14.11 8.32 -11.35
CA GLY A 261 14.59 8.48 -9.98
C GLY A 261 15.29 9.82 -9.72
N ALA A 262 16.03 10.33 -10.72
CA ALA A 262 16.66 11.64 -10.60
C ALA A 262 15.63 12.78 -10.56
N LEU A 263 14.58 12.70 -11.38
CA LEU A 263 13.44 13.63 -11.34
C LEU A 263 12.68 13.52 -10.03
N ALA A 264 12.46 12.31 -9.51
CA ALA A 264 11.80 12.09 -8.23
C ALA A 264 12.53 12.80 -7.09
N ALA A 265 13.87 12.73 -7.06
CA ALA A 265 14.70 13.44 -6.08
C ALA A 265 14.59 14.97 -6.26
N GLU A 266 14.63 15.48 -7.49
CA GLU A 266 14.51 16.92 -7.79
C GLU A 266 13.17 17.48 -7.34
N LEU A 267 12.11 16.75 -7.65
CA LEU A 267 10.75 17.13 -7.27
C LEU A 267 10.43 16.83 -5.80
N ALA A 268 11.26 16.12 -5.06
CA ALA A 268 10.96 15.65 -3.70
C ALA A 268 9.52 15.09 -3.63
N VAL A 269 9.26 14.04 -4.40
CA VAL A 269 7.97 13.34 -4.40
C VAL A 269 7.80 12.51 -3.12
N ASP A 270 6.58 12.12 -2.76
CA ASP A 270 6.34 11.27 -1.57
C ASP A 270 7.00 9.89 -1.73
N THR A 271 6.88 9.30 -2.92
CA THR A 271 7.45 7.98 -3.24
C THR A 271 7.82 7.86 -4.71
N ALA A 272 8.91 7.16 -4.98
CA ALA A 272 9.34 6.71 -6.30
C ALA A 272 9.28 5.18 -6.31
N ASP A 273 8.26 4.66 -6.96
CA ASP A 273 7.89 3.26 -6.92
C ASP A 273 8.53 2.46 -8.07
N HIS A 274 8.71 1.16 -7.90
CA HIS A 274 9.58 0.23 -8.64
C HIS A 274 11.05 0.54 -8.44
N ALA A 275 11.58 1.55 -9.08
CA ALA A 275 12.96 2.04 -8.95
C ALA A 275 14.03 0.93 -9.04
N TYR A 276 13.76 -0.20 -9.75
CA TYR A 276 14.69 -1.34 -9.79
C TYR A 276 16.02 -1.01 -10.44
N HIS A 277 16.01 -0.12 -11.43
CA HIS A 277 17.17 0.29 -12.20
C HIS A 277 17.74 1.65 -11.78
N THR A 278 17.16 2.32 -10.77
CA THR A 278 17.67 3.59 -10.25
C THR A 278 19.08 3.40 -9.66
N PRO A 279 20.09 4.16 -10.08
CA PRO A 279 21.45 4.08 -9.53
C PRO A 279 21.52 4.42 -8.04
N LEU A 280 22.51 3.85 -7.33
CA LEU A 280 22.62 4.03 -5.87
C LEU A 280 22.86 5.49 -5.46
N ASP A 281 23.65 6.24 -6.22
CA ASP A 281 23.89 7.66 -5.97
C ASP A 281 22.62 8.51 -6.18
N VAL A 282 21.76 8.11 -7.11
CA VAL A 282 20.42 8.72 -7.30
C VAL A 282 19.52 8.40 -6.12
N ARG A 283 19.51 7.15 -5.62
CA ARG A 283 18.75 6.78 -4.42
C ARG A 283 19.18 7.56 -3.18
N LYS A 284 20.48 7.84 -3.03
CA LYS A 284 20.96 8.70 -1.94
C LYS A 284 20.39 10.11 -2.03
N ARG A 285 20.34 10.67 -3.23
CA ARG A 285 19.70 11.98 -3.46
C ARG A 285 18.19 11.94 -3.18
N MET A 286 17.51 10.83 -3.52
CA MET A 286 16.11 10.63 -3.17
C MET A 286 15.93 10.61 -1.64
N GLU A 287 16.77 9.86 -0.90
CA GLU A 287 16.74 9.83 0.57
C GLU A 287 16.98 11.23 1.17
N GLU A 288 17.99 11.96 0.70
CA GLU A 288 18.28 13.34 1.11
C GLU A 288 17.10 14.30 0.86
N ALA A 289 16.34 14.06 -0.21
CA ALA A 289 15.12 14.82 -0.55
C ALA A 289 13.88 14.34 0.23
N GLY A 290 13.98 13.27 1.04
CA GLY A 290 12.88 12.70 1.80
C GLY A 290 11.95 11.77 1.01
N VAL A 291 12.35 11.39 -0.21
CA VAL A 291 11.59 10.47 -1.08
C VAL A 291 11.73 9.04 -0.56
N VAL A 292 10.62 8.35 -0.40
CA VAL A 292 10.62 6.91 -0.08
C VAL A 292 10.82 6.11 -1.36
N THR A 293 11.77 5.16 -1.37
CA THR A 293 11.90 4.21 -2.48
C THR A 293 10.88 3.09 -2.32
N GLY A 294 9.93 2.95 -3.25
CA GLY A 294 8.92 1.90 -3.22
C GLY A 294 9.38 0.64 -3.98
N PHE A 295 9.53 -0.49 -3.29
CA PHE A 295 9.74 -1.78 -3.94
C PHE A 295 8.45 -2.59 -4.00
N LEU A 296 8.21 -3.21 -5.14
CA LEU A 296 6.99 -3.94 -5.47
C LEU A 296 7.34 -5.39 -5.83
N PRO A 297 7.63 -6.26 -4.83
CA PRO A 297 8.23 -7.59 -5.07
C PRO A 297 7.39 -8.52 -5.94
N GLY A 298 6.10 -8.24 -6.07
CA GLY A 298 5.18 -8.95 -6.96
C GLY A 298 5.54 -8.80 -8.43
N THR A 299 6.12 -7.67 -8.83
CA THR A 299 6.51 -7.38 -10.22
C THR A 299 7.65 -8.27 -10.68
N PRO A 300 8.86 -8.26 -10.08
CA PRO A 300 9.92 -9.18 -10.49
C PRO A 300 9.55 -10.66 -10.31
N TYR A 301 8.71 -10.98 -9.33
CA TYR A 301 8.21 -12.35 -9.16
C TYR A 301 7.35 -12.80 -10.36
N SER A 302 6.44 -11.98 -10.86
CA SER A 302 5.50 -12.32 -11.94
C SER A 302 6.07 -12.11 -13.33
N MET A 303 6.98 -11.14 -13.52
CA MET A 303 7.58 -10.78 -14.80
C MET A 303 8.88 -11.52 -15.06
N GLY A 304 9.60 -11.95 -14.03
CA GLY A 304 10.90 -12.61 -14.13
C GLY A 304 12.07 -11.62 -14.18
N ASP A 305 11.86 -10.40 -13.73
CA ASP A 305 12.85 -9.32 -13.72
C ASP A 305 13.90 -9.48 -12.61
N ALA A 306 14.92 -8.62 -12.64
CA ALA A 306 15.96 -8.57 -11.63
C ALA A 306 15.41 -8.11 -10.28
N TRP A 307 15.94 -8.71 -9.20
CA TRP A 307 15.61 -8.30 -7.83
C TRP A 307 16.57 -7.23 -7.34
N PRO A 308 16.13 -6.29 -6.49
CA PRO A 308 17.00 -5.27 -5.96
C PRO A 308 18.07 -5.86 -5.03
N SER A 309 19.26 -5.26 -5.02
CA SER A 309 20.33 -5.58 -4.06
C SER A 309 20.05 -4.89 -2.73
N MET A 310 19.33 -5.57 -1.83
CA MET A 310 18.90 -4.98 -0.56
C MET A 310 20.05 -4.70 0.41
N ASP A 311 21.13 -5.48 0.36
CA ASP A 311 22.32 -5.26 1.19
C ASP A 311 22.83 -3.81 1.02
N ARG A 312 22.96 -3.33 -0.24
CA ARG A 312 23.42 -1.98 -0.54
C ARG A 312 22.43 -0.90 -0.09
N ILE A 313 21.12 -1.19 -0.17
CA ILE A 313 20.04 -0.30 0.28
C ILE A 313 20.10 -0.12 1.80
N GLU A 314 20.26 -1.23 2.53
CA GLU A 314 20.32 -1.22 3.99
C GLU A 314 21.65 -0.66 4.52
N GLU A 315 22.79 -0.99 3.91
CA GLU A 315 24.10 -0.40 4.23
C GLU A 315 24.12 1.13 4.16
N GLU A 316 23.45 1.69 3.16
CA GLU A 316 23.36 3.15 2.95
C GLU A 316 22.19 3.80 3.70
N SER A 317 21.46 3.02 4.50
CA SER A 317 20.31 3.48 5.30
C SER A 317 19.21 4.16 4.47
N ILE A 318 19.00 3.71 3.24
CA ILE A 318 17.96 4.23 2.34
C ILE A 318 16.60 3.77 2.84
N THR A 319 15.69 4.72 3.07
CA THR A 319 14.30 4.44 3.44
C THR A 319 13.55 3.83 2.25
N TYR A 320 12.96 2.66 2.47
CA TYR A 320 12.11 2.01 1.47
C TYR A 320 10.78 1.54 2.04
N SER A 321 9.78 1.45 1.19
CA SER A 321 8.50 0.77 1.44
C SER A 321 8.38 -0.49 0.59
N LEU A 322 7.50 -1.39 1.01
CA LEU A 322 7.06 -2.54 0.22
C LEU A 322 5.55 -2.43 -0.01
N ALA A 323 5.11 -2.77 -1.21
CA ALA A 323 3.70 -2.78 -1.56
C ALA A 323 3.39 -3.94 -2.51
N THR A 324 2.11 -4.21 -2.74
CA THR A 324 1.70 -5.36 -3.55
C THR A 324 1.76 -5.10 -5.06
N ASP A 325 1.63 -3.85 -5.47
CA ASP A 325 1.37 -3.51 -6.87
C ASP A 325 0.23 -4.36 -7.43
N PHE A 326 -0.85 -4.49 -6.66
CA PHE A 326 -2.00 -5.26 -7.13
C PHE A 326 -2.53 -4.68 -8.44
N ASN A 327 -2.39 -5.45 -9.51
CA ASN A 327 -2.81 -5.05 -10.85
C ASN A 327 -3.19 -6.29 -11.69
N PRO A 328 -3.65 -6.15 -12.96
CA PRO A 328 -4.03 -7.30 -13.78
C PRO A 328 -2.92 -8.34 -14.03
N ASN A 329 -1.65 -7.96 -13.90
CA ASN A 329 -0.49 -8.86 -14.07
C ASN A 329 -0.01 -9.49 -12.76
N CYS A 330 -0.23 -8.83 -11.63
CA CYS A 330 0.16 -9.28 -10.28
C CYS A 330 -1.07 -9.24 -9.36
N ARG A 331 -1.83 -10.33 -9.33
CA ARG A 331 -3.12 -10.41 -8.64
C ARG A 331 -2.98 -10.94 -7.22
N THR A 332 -2.18 -10.26 -6.39
CA THR A 332 -2.06 -10.57 -4.96
C THR A 332 -2.16 -9.31 -4.12
N LEU A 333 -2.95 -9.35 -3.05
CA LEU A 333 -3.10 -8.29 -2.05
C LEU A 333 -2.45 -8.70 -0.72
N SER A 334 -1.55 -9.69 -0.75
CA SER A 334 -0.89 -10.21 0.44
C SER A 334 0.45 -9.50 0.69
N LEU A 335 0.45 -8.49 1.56
CA LEU A 335 1.69 -7.90 2.06
C LEU A 335 2.58 -8.91 2.81
N PRO A 336 2.04 -9.87 3.60
CA PRO A 336 2.86 -10.95 4.14
C PRO A 336 3.62 -11.75 3.08
N PHE A 337 3.03 -12.00 1.91
CA PHE A 337 3.72 -12.64 0.80
C PHE A 337 4.83 -11.75 0.24
N MET A 338 4.59 -10.45 0.06
CA MET A 338 5.63 -9.50 -0.37
C MET A 338 6.81 -9.50 0.60
N CYS A 339 6.54 -9.43 1.91
CA CYS A 339 7.56 -9.52 2.94
C CYS A 339 8.31 -10.87 2.91
N SER A 340 7.58 -11.97 2.72
CA SER A 340 8.20 -13.30 2.61
C SER A 340 9.17 -13.37 1.42
N LEU A 341 8.83 -12.81 0.27
CA LEU A 341 9.72 -12.74 -0.89
C LEU A 341 11.01 -11.96 -0.55
N MET A 342 10.90 -10.80 0.10
CA MET A 342 12.05 -9.98 0.45
C MET A 342 12.93 -10.63 1.52
N VAL A 343 12.33 -11.22 2.54
CA VAL A 343 13.07 -11.94 3.60
C VAL A 343 13.77 -13.17 3.05
N GLN A 344 13.04 -14.03 2.34
CA GLN A 344 13.55 -15.34 1.94
C GLN A 344 14.46 -15.29 0.70
N ARG A 345 14.24 -14.33 -0.20
CA ARG A 345 14.98 -14.22 -1.45
C ARG A 345 16.05 -13.13 -1.43
N CYS A 346 15.78 -12.00 -0.80
CA CYS A 346 16.67 -10.84 -0.80
C CYS A 346 17.41 -10.64 0.53
N GLY A 347 17.23 -11.53 1.53
CA GLY A 347 17.96 -11.50 2.80
C GLY A 347 17.56 -10.36 3.74
N VAL A 348 16.44 -9.67 3.47
CA VAL A 348 15.96 -8.58 4.31
C VAL A 348 15.61 -9.08 5.71
N HIS A 349 16.05 -8.36 6.74
CA HIS A 349 15.67 -8.69 8.11
C HIS A 349 14.14 -8.57 8.29
N PRO A 350 13.44 -9.54 8.93
CA PRO A 350 11.96 -9.51 9.04
C PRO A 350 11.41 -8.21 9.63
N LEU A 351 12.11 -7.59 10.58
CA LEU A 351 11.68 -6.32 11.19
C LEU A 351 11.80 -5.14 10.22
N ASN A 352 12.80 -5.14 9.31
CA ASN A 352 12.91 -4.14 8.25
C ASN A 352 11.78 -4.32 7.22
N ALA A 353 11.46 -5.58 6.86
CA ALA A 353 10.32 -5.86 5.99
C ALA A 353 8.99 -5.42 6.62
N LEU A 354 8.80 -5.63 7.94
CA LEU A 354 7.63 -5.14 8.66
C LEU A 354 7.56 -3.62 8.70
N ARG A 355 8.69 -2.95 8.96
CA ARG A 355 8.79 -1.48 8.93
C ARG A 355 8.41 -0.93 7.57
N ALA A 356 8.81 -1.62 6.49
CA ALA A 356 8.55 -1.21 5.11
C ALA A 356 7.05 -1.27 4.72
N VAL A 357 6.28 -2.21 5.29
CA VAL A 357 4.82 -2.33 5.06
C VAL A 357 3.97 -1.70 6.17
N THR A 358 4.57 -0.91 7.04
CA THR A 358 3.88 -0.22 8.13
C THR A 358 4.33 1.24 8.19
N VAL A 359 5.36 1.55 8.97
CA VAL A 359 5.85 2.91 9.21
C VAL A 359 6.27 3.63 7.93
N ASN A 360 7.04 2.97 7.07
CA ASN A 360 7.56 3.62 5.87
C ASN A 360 6.45 3.81 4.83
N ALA A 361 5.60 2.79 4.62
CA ALA A 361 4.43 2.89 3.77
C ALA A 361 3.46 3.99 4.24
N ALA A 362 3.26 4.12 5.55
CA ALA A 362 2.42 5.15 6.14
C ALA A 362 2.94 6.59 5.95
N ARG A 363 4.23 6.77 5.64
CA ARG A 363 4.79 8.10 5.31
C ARG A 363 4.29 8.63 3.96
N THR A 364 3.90 7.74 3.06
CA THR A 364 3.50 8.06 1.68
C THR A 364 1.99 8.02 1.46
N THR A 365 1.21 7.71 2.49
CA THR A 365 -0.25 7.63 2.46
C THR A 365 -0.87 8.44 3.58
N SER A 366 -2.14 8.82 3.43
CA SER A 366 -2.88 9.55 4.46
C SER A 366 -4.10 8.75 4.94
N HIS A 367 -4.15 8.51 6.26
CA HIS A 367 -5.33 7.87 6.83
C HIS A 367 -6.48 8.88 6.97
N PRO A 368 -7.73 8.54 6.58
CA PRO A 368 -8.85 9.48 6.56
C PRO A 368 -9.24 10.05 7.94
N SER A 369 -8.81 9.41 9.03
CA SER A 369 -9.01 9.95 10.38
C SER A 369 -8.06 11.11 10.73
N GLY A 370 -7.01 11.36 9.93
CA GLY A 370 -5.92 12.28 10.26
C GLY A 370 -5.00 11.81 11.40
N LEU A 371 -5.23 10.63 11.97
CA LEU A 371 -4.42 10.06 13.05
C LEU A 371 -3.16 9.35 12.49
N VAL A 372 -2.16 9.22 13.35
CA VAL A 372 -0.97 8.41 13.06
C VAL A 372 -1.39 6.96 12.80
N HIS A 373 -0.92 6.36 11.70
CA HIS A 373 -1.18 4.97 11.33
C HIS A 373 0.13 4.22 11.03
N GLY A 374 0.07 2.90 10.84
CA GLY A 374 1.24 2.05 10.62
C GLY A 374 2.13 1.89 11.87
N ARG A 375 1.63 2.27 13.06
CA ARG A 375 2.33 2.18 14.35
C ARG A 375 1.37 1.86 15.48
N ILE A 376 1.90 1.28 16.56
CA ILE A 376 1.16 1.08 17.81
C ILE A 376 1.64 2.12 18.81
N VAL A 377 0.96 3.27 18.86
CA VAL A 377 1.29 4.40 19.72
C VAL A 377 0.03 5.02 20.30
N GLU A 378 0.13 5.60 21.48
CA GLU A 378 -0.94 6.37 22.10
C GLU A 378 -1.36 7.53 21.18
N GLY A 379 -2.65 7.72 21.02
CA GLY A 379 -3.23 8.69 20.09
C GLY A 379 -3.24 8.25 18.61
N GLY A 380 -2.64 7.11 18.27
CA GLY A 380 -2.68 6.54 16.93
C GLY A 380 -4.00 5.83 16.63
N VAL A 381 -4.31 5.64 15.35
CA VAL A 381 -5.47 4.85 14.95
C VAL A 381 -5.29 3.39 15.40
N ALA A 382 -6.33 2.81 15.96
CA ALA A 382 -6.31 1.44 16.44
C ALA A 382 -6.47 0.45 15.26
N ASN A 383 -5.40 0.33 14.48
CA ASN A 383 -5.20 -0.62 13.38
C ASN A 383 -4.04 -1.56 13.72
N LEU A 384 -4.35 -2.81 14.06
CA LEU A 384 -3.42 -3.79 14.61
C LEU A 384 -3.68 -5.16 14.01
N ASN A 385 -2.66 -6.00 13.95
CA ASN A 385 -2.79 -7.42 13.61
C ASN A 385 -2.35 -8.29 14.80
N VAL A 386 -3.17 -9.24 15.21
CA VAL A 386 -2.85 -10.28 16.17
C VAL A 386 -2.30 -11.48 15.42
N VAL A 387 -1.04 -11.78 15.62
CA VAL A 387 -0.35 -12.90 14.96
C VAL A 387 -0.91 -14.23 15.51
N ASP A 388 -1.01 -15.23 14.64
CA ASP A 388 -1.39 -16.60 15.06
C ASP A 388 -0.20 -17.29 15.74
N GLY A 389 0.04 -16.91 17.00
CA GLY A 389 1.10 -17.43 17.85
C GLY A 389 1.99 -16.35 18.49
N PRO A 390 2.98 -16.77 19.29
CA PRO A 390 3.77 -15.87 20.13
C PRO A 390 4.93 -15.17 19.38
N HIS A 391 5.19 -15.51 18.12
CA HIS A 391 6.32 -15.03 17.35
C HIS A 391 5.85 -14.09 16.24
N TRP A 392 6.16 -12.80 16.36
CA TRP A 392 5.74 -11.79 15.38
C TRP A 392 6.34 -12.05 13.98
N GLU A 393 7.48 -12.71 13.86
CA GLU A 393 8.14 -13.04 12.60
C GLU A 393 7.29 -13.97 11.71
N ALA A 394 6.29 -14.64 12.29
CA ALA A 394 5.40 -15.53 11.53
C ALA A 394 4.67 -14.82 10.38
N PHE A 395 4.53 -13.46 10.46
CA PHE A 395 3.90 -12.69 9.38
C PHE A 395 4.63 -12.85 8.03
N ALA A 396 5.96 -12.99 8.03
CA ALA A 396 6.78 -13.15 6.82
C ALA A 396 7.11 -14.61 6.50
N LEU A 397 6.71 -15.57 7.36
CA LEU A 397 6.99 -16.98 7.18
C LEU A 397 5.93 -17.71 6.35
N ARG A 398 4.68 -17.26 6.41
CA ARG A 398 3.55 -17.89 5.73
C ARG A 398 3.25 -17.17 4.39
N PRO A 399 3.77 -17.65 3.25
CA PRO A 399 3.54 -17.01 1.95
C PRO A 399 2.09 -17.17 1.45
N THR A 400 1.34 -18.12 1.99
CA THR A 400 -0.06 -18.39 1.64
C THR A 400 -0.95 -18.41 2.88
N GLY A 401 -2.16 -17.90 2.74
CA GLY A 401 -3.09 -17.76 3.86
C GLY A 401 -2.78 -16.54 4.73
N THR A 402 -3.53 -16.37 5.80
CA THR A 402 -3.29 -15.30 6.77
C THR A 402 -2.40 -15.78 7.91
N PRO A 403 -1.36 -15.01 8.29
CA PRO A 403 -0.57 -15.28 9.49
C PRO A 403 -1.24 -14.71 10.77
N PHE A 404 -2.44 -14.16 10.67
CA PHE A 404 -3.14 -13.46 11.75
C PHE A 404 -4.38 -14.23 12.21
N SER A 405 -4.60 -14.28 13.49
CA SER A 405 -5.83 -14.80 14.10
C SER A 405 -6.94 -13.75 14.15
N ALA A 406 -6.57 -12.47 14.17
CA ALA A 406 -7.48 -11.35 14.12
C ALA A 406 -6.80 -10.08 13.60
N THR A 407 -7.60 -9.16 13.08
CA THR A 407 -7.23 -7.78 12.78
C THR A 407 -8.11 -6.82 13.58
N ILE A 408 -7.53 -5.82 14.20
CA ILE A 408 -8.25 -4.68 14.74
C ILE A 408 -8.24 -3.61 13.67
N LEU A 409 -9.40 -3.26 13.16
CA LEU A 409 -9.59 -2.26 12.11
C LEU A 409 -10.43 -1.10 12.65
N ASN A 410 -9.84 0.08 12.72
CA ASN A 410 -10.48 1.25 13.31
C ASN A 410 -11.11 0.94 14.68
N GLY A 411 -10.34 0.25 15.52
CA GLY A 411 -10.77 -0.18 16.85
C GLY A 411 -11.74 -1.36 16.89
N GLN A 412 -12.18 -1.92 15.76
CA GLN A 412 -13.08 -3.07 15.72
C GLN A 412 -12.29 -4.38 15.57
N PHE A 413 -12.58 -5.35 16.45
CA PHE A 413 -11.96 -6.68 16.41
C PHE A 413 -12.64 -7.55 15.33
N ILE A 414 -11.84 -8.03 14.38
CA ILE A 414 -12.26 -8.88 13.26
C ILE A 414 -11.45 -10.18 13.35
N ALA A 415 -12.09 -11.31 13.68
CA ALA A 415 -11.46 -12.62 13.67
C ALA A 415 -11.31 -13.15 12.23
N HIS A 416 -10.26 -13.89 11.96
CA HIS A 416 -9.97 -14.56 10.70
C HIS A 416 -10.28 -16.04 10.73
#